data_d9706e53bf8205fe1aa341a378e03b51
#
_entry.id   d9706e53bf8205fe1aa341a378e03b51
#
_cell.length_a   1.000
_cell.length_b   1.000
_cell.length_c   1.000
_cell.angle_alpha   90.00
_cell.angle_beta   90.00
_cell.angle_gamma   90.00
#
_symmetry.space_group_name_H-M   'P 1'
#
loop_
_entity.id
_entity.type
_entity.pdbx_description
1 polymer ?
#
loop_
_entity_poly.entity_id
_entity_poly.type
_entity_poly.pdbx_seq_one_letter_code
_entity_poly.pdbx_strand_id
1 'polypeptide(L)'
;MEVLPKAEITKPSENGFVTETLTSTAKTVTATVEKGGRFLLNNGIANVNATFTDGSILLPNKFDEEILPQLQQDPQKVVSVQGSGSFVGAENAVVEAPRTYDFLTVKNESNANTLKVTVQKKALASAATTENEATIANTLDAATNSPAYQNLVLGTEENARQAFARLSYDEDLAAQQHNVLNSLLLRQQLAQPGAVRAQLDAGTQIWTSSTFTHFSTDSLSSHAYNQLVGIDATIDTNKHLGVFVGSTQNSHKIDRTSKDRAVHLGLTAEHRFNVLTPKIGFIQSWGKHEQRAEFAQGVKTHSQTQNIFAELAYTGLKGEHFAIEPYAGVSYMHIKNKGVTKGEVQLKDNNRDLIVTSVGLRPSIPFAIGGVQLNLLGDVAYHRFHKDKATEGSLVINNQGVANLYGKELKNVVTTGVALQAQFTPVLSMKVGYQGAYNHDTKANNVNAELRFSF
;
A
#
# COMPACT_ATOMS: atom_id res chain seq x y z
N MET A 1 -30.46 -12.03 52.59
CA MET A 1 -30.76 -10.61 52.38
C MET A 1 -31.66 -10.56 51.16
N GLU A 2 -32.93 -10.28 51.37
CA GLU A 2 -33.93 -10.25 50.28
C GLU A 2 -33.67 -8.99 49.45
N VAL A 3 -33.35 -9.12 48.19
CA VAL A 3 -33.17 -7.98 47.30
C VAL A 3 -34.56 -7.42 46.96
N LEU A 4 -34.86 -6.26 47.50
CA LEU A 4 -36.13 -5.58 47.19
C LEU A 4 -36.22 -5.21 45.72
N PRO A 5 -37.38 -5.35 45.06
CA PRO A 5 -37.58 -4.93 43.69
C PRO A 5 -37.29 -3.43 43.55
N LYS A 6 -36.52 -3.05 42.52
CA LYS A 6 -36.11 -1.69 42.28
C LYS A 6 -36.33 -1.33 40.81
N ALA A 7 -36.96 -0.21 40.54
CA ALA A 7 -37.05 0.38 39.21
C ALA A 7 -36.52 1.82 39.21
N GLU A 8 -35.81 2.20 38.17
CA GLU A 8 -35.31 3.56 38.00
C GLU A 8 -36.05 4.25 36.82
N ILE A 9 -36.61 5.39 37.05
CA ILE A 9 -37.36 6.17 36.05
C ILE A 9 -36.77 7.58 36.02
N THR A 10 -36.53 8.07 34.82
CA THR A 10 -36.07 9.45 34.61
C THR A 10 -37.23 10.28 34.04
N LYS A 11 -37.59 11.36 34.71
CA LYS A 11 -38.66 12.28 34.29
C LYS A 11 -38.09 13.61 33.78
N PRO A 12 -38.67 14.23 32.74
CA PRO A 12 -38.32 15.60 32.37
C PRO A 12 -38.56 16.57 33.52
N SER A 13 -37.63 17.50 33.74
CA SER A 13 -37.76 18.60 34.71
C SER A 13 -37.31 19.90 34.04
N GLU A 14 -37.61 21.06 34.67
CA GLU A 14 -37.22 22.38 34.14
C GLU A 14 -35.71 22.53 33.95
N ASN A 15 -34.87 21.75 34.66
CA ASN A 15 -33.41 21.79 34.60
C ASN A 15 -32.79 20.52 33.98
N GLY A 16 -33.52 19.74 33.14
CA GLY A 16 -33.06 18.51 32.53
C GLY A 16 -33.90 17.30 32.97
N PHE A 17 -33.26 16.18 33.23
CA PHE A 17 -33.91 14.94 33.66
C PHE A 17 -33.60 14.66 35.14
N VAL A 18 -34.62 14.26 35.90
CA VAL A 18 -34.46 13.78 37.28
C VAL A 18 -34.70 12.27 37.28
N THR A 19 -33.73 11.51 37.81
CA THR A 19 -33.87 10.08 38.00
C THR A 19 -34.48 9.77 39.35
N GLU A 20 -35.62 9.13 39.37
CA GLU A 20 -36.32 8.69 40.56
C GLU A 20 -36.16 7.16 40.71
N THR A 21 -35.67 6.73 41.84
CA THR A 21 -35.57 5.32 42.18
C THR A 21 -36.82 4.89 42.93
N LEU A 22 -37.60 4.04 42.32
CA LEU A 22 -38.79 3.46 42.96
C LEU A 22 -38.36 2.13 43.64
N THR A 23 -38.45 2.14 44.97
CA THR A 23 -38.28 0.93 45.78
C THR A 23 -39.57 0.59 46.48
N SER A 24 -39.95 -0.66 46.53
CA SER A 24 -41.16 -1.11 47.22
C SER A 24 -40.83 -2.22 48.19
N THR A 25 -41.44 -2.15 49.37
CA THR A 25 -41.49 -3.27 50.35
C THR A 25 -42.48 -4.36 49.88
N ALA A 26 -43.32 -4.08 48.89
CA ALA A 26 -44.19 -5.06 48.23
C ALA A 26 -43.37 -5.96 47.28
N LYS A 27 -43.86 -7.15 47.00
CA LYS A 27 -43.20 -8.10 46.05
C LYS A 27 -43.18 -7.61 44.60
N THR A 28 -43.90 -6.54 44.24
CA THR A 28 -44.04 -5.97 42.89
C THR A 28 -44.01 -4.46 42.92
N VAL A 29 -43.26 -3.85 42.02
CA VAL A 29 -43.25 -2.39 41.76
C VAL A 29 -44.13 -2.08 40.56
N THR A 30 -45.00 -1.05 40.66
CA THR A 30 -45.80 -0.56 39.55
C THR A 30 -45.31 0.83 39.13
N ALA A 31 -45.13 1.07 37.83
CA ALA A 31 -44.65 2.30 37.28
C ALA A 31 -45.38 2.67 35.98
N THR A 32 -45.47 3.97 35.65
CA THR A 32 -45.92 4.46 34.35
C THR A 32 -44.78 5.30 33.76
N VAL A 33 -44.38 4.97 32.52
CA VAL A 33 -43.35 5.68 31.78
C VAL A 33 -44.06 6.50 30.70
N GLU A 34 -44.13 7.82 30.95
CA GLU A 34 -44.79 8.75 30.03
C GLU A 34 -43.92 9.13 28.85
N LYS A 35 -44.49 9.86 27.89
CA LYS A 35 -43.76 10.36 26.71
C LYS A 35 -42.50 11.13 27.14
N GLY A 36 -41.34 10.77 26.60
CA GLY A 36 -40.05 11.35 26.97
C GLY A 36 -39.46 10.84 28.30
N GLY A 37 -40.23 10.09 29.07
CA GLY A 37 -39.75 9.40 30.27
C GLY A 37 -38.81 8.26 29.89
N ARG A 38 -37.74 8.05 30.67
CA ARG A 38 -36.73 7.00 30.44
C ARG A 38 -36.85 5.92 31.49
N PHE A 39 -36.97 4.65 31.04
CA PHE A 39 -36.93 3.49 31.90
C PHE A 39 -35.51 2.85 31.76
N LEU A 40 -34.77 2.84 32.85
CA LEU A 40 -33.41 2.25 32.91
C LEU A 40 -33.54 0.72 32.97
N LEU A 41 -33.12 0.06 31.93
CA LEU A 41 -33.16 -1.40 31.83
C LEU A 41 -31.87 -1.98 32.42
N ASN A 42 -32.00 -2.68 33.53
CA ASN A 42 -30.91 -3.39 34.21
C ASN A 42 -31.08 -4.90 34.02
N ASN A 43 -29.98 -5.65 33.90
CA ASN A 43 -30.03 -7.10 33.93
C ASN A 43 -30.66 -7.61 35.24
N GLY A 44 -31.57 -8.57 35.12
CA GLY A 44 -32.20 -9.18 36.26
C GLY A 44 -33.37 -8.39 36.88
N ILE A 45 -33.97 -7.45 36.14
CA ILE A 45 -35.22 -6.80 36.55
C ILE A 45 -36.31 -7.87 36.70
N ALA A 46 -36.88 -7.97 37.88
CA ALA A 46 -37.95 -8.90 38.19
C ALA A 46 -39.05 -8.23 39.02
N ASN A 47 -40.30 -8.71 38.89
CA ASN A 47 -41.46 -8.27 39.64
C ASN A 47 -41.76 -6.76 39.47
N VAL A 48 -41.62 -6.26 38.28
CA VAL A 48 -41.99 -4.87 37.90
C VAL A 48 -43.17 -4.90 36.94
N ASN A 49 -44.20 -4.16 37.23
CA ASN A 49 -45.29 -3.89 36.31
C ASN A 49 -45.17 -2.44 35.81
N ALA A 50 -44.92 -2.25 34.53
CA ALA A 50 -44.76 -0.93 33.94
C ALA A 50 -45.69 -0.72 32.75
N THR A 51 -46.29 0.44 32.66
CA THR A 51 -47.08 0.89 31.51
C THR A 51 -46.23 1.93 30.74
N PHE A 52 -45.99 1.71 29.48
CA PHE A 52 -45.28 2.61 28.59
C PHE A 52 -46.26 3.32 27.68
N THR A 53 -46.20 4.64 27.66
CA THR A 53 -46.98 5.45 26.72
C THR A 53 -46.18 5.67 25.44
N ASP A 54 -46.86 6.09 24.37
CA ASP A 54 -46.19 6.39 23.11
C ASP A 54 -45.13 7.48 23.28
N GLY A 55 -43.91 7.20 22.74
CA GLY A 55 -42.76 8.08 22.91
C GLY A 55 -42.01 7.94 24.25
N SER A 56 -42.31 6.92 25.07
CA SER A 56 -41.49 6.49 26.20
C SER A 56 -40.17 5.89 25.70
N ILE A 57 -39.12 5.90 26.55
CA ILE A 57 -37.76 5.50 26.17
C ILE A 57 -37.27 4.38 27.07
N LEU A 58 -36.74 3.32 26.45
CA LEU A 58 -35.95 2.26 27.10
C LEU A 58 -34.46 2.62 26.98
N LEU A 59 -33.78 2.75 28.11
CA LEU A 59 -32.35 3.04 28.20
C LEU A 59 -31.63 1.88 28.86
N PRO A 60 -30.85 1.06 28.10
CA PRO A 60 -30.00 0.03 28.69
C PRO A 60 -28.97 0.66 29.61
N ASN A 61 -28.97 0.26 30.88
CA ASN A 61 -27.99 0.69 31.86
C ASN A 61 -26.73 -0.16 31.75
N LYS A 62 -25.56 0.42 32.07
CA LYS A 62 -24.26 -0.28 32.02
C LYS A 62 -23.97 -0.95 30.68
N PHE A 63 -24.38 -0.31 29.58
CA PHE A 63 -24.26 -0.84 28.24
C PHE A 63 -22.82 -1.27 27.92
N ASP A 64 -21.86 -0.38 28.19
CA ASP A 64 -20.44 -0.62 27.87
C ASP A 64 -19.83 -1.70 28.78
N GLU A 65 -20.30 -1.81 30.05
CA GLU A 65 -19.74 -2.75 31.03
C GLU A 65 -20.28 -4.17 30.88
N GLU A 66 -21.56 -4.33 30.50
CA GLU A 66 -22.22 -5.64 30.51
C GLU A 66 -22.44 -6.19 29.10
N ILE A 67 -22.74 -5.37 28.10
CA ILE A 67 -23.07 -5.80 26.75
C ILE A 67 -21.80 -5.99 25.91
N LEU A 68 -20.89 -5.03 26.00
CA LEU A 68 -19.68 -5.02 25.20
C LEU A 68 -18.79 -6.26 25.36
N PRO A 69 -18.50 -6.74 26.58
CA PRO A 69 -17.71 -7.96 26.77
C PRO A 69 -18.33 -9.20 26.10
N GLN A 70 -19.65 -9.25 25.98
CA GLN A 70 -20.35 -10.35 25.32
C GLN A 70 -20.22 -10.27 23.77
N LEU A 71 -20.29 -9.06 23.20
CA LEU A 71 -20.05 -8.84 21.78
C LEU A 71 -18.59 -9.14 21.36
N GLN A 72 -17.65 -8.97 22.27
CA GLN A 72 -16.24 -9.34 22.04
C GLN A 72 -16.03 -10.85 21.97
N GLN A 73 -16.78 -11.63 22.76
CA GLN A 73 -16.69 -13.09 22.77
C GLN A 73 -17.33 -13.72 21.53
N ASP A 74 -18.43 -13.13 21.06
CA ASP A 74 -19.14 -13.57 19.86
C ASP A 74 -19.68 -12.37 19.07
N PRO A 75 -18.89 -11.84 18.09
CA PRO A 75 -19.28 -10.66 17.31
C PRO A 75 -20.54 -10.85 16.47
N GLN A 76 -20.95 -12.10 16.21
CA GLN A 76 -22.17 -12.44 15.49
C GLN A 76 -23.37 -12.61 16.41
N LYS A 77 -23.14 -12.66 17.70
CA LYS A 77 -24.17 -12.95 18.70
C LYS A 77 -25.05 -11.74 18.95
N VAL A 78 -26.36 -11.97 18.98
CA VAL A 78 -27.33 -11.00 19.47
C VAL A 78 -27.27 -11.00 21.00
N VAL A 79 -26.88 -9.87 21.56
CA VAL A 79 -26.87 -9.68 23.02
C VAL A 79 -28.19 -9.02 23.41
N SER A 80 -28.80 -9.49 24.48
CA SER A 80 -30.07 -8.95 24.99
C SER A 80 -30.00 -8.64 26.46
N VAL A 81 -30.61 -7.51 26.82
CA VAL A 81 -30.90 -7.15 28.21
C VAL A 81 -32.38 -7.47 28.43
N GLN A 82 -32.68 -8.26 29.42
CA GLN A 82 -34.04 -8.78 29.66
C GLN A 82 -34.52 -8.42 31.07
N GLY A 83 -35.82 -8.20 31.18
CA GLY A 83 -36.54 -8.11 32.44
C GLY A 83 -37.76 -8.99 32.41
N SER A 84 -38.32 -9.36 33.56
CA SER A 84 -39.55 -10.10 33.68
C SER A 84 -40.59 -9.32 34.48
N GLY A 85 -41.86 -9.35 34.04
CA GLY A 85 -42.98 -8.63 34.67
C GLY A 85 -44.13 -8.40 33.70
N SER A 86 -44.97 -7.41 33.96
CA SER A 86 -46.01 -6.93 33.04
C SER A 86 -45.59 -5.59 32.46
N PHE A 87 -45.42 -5.50 31.14
CA PHE A 87 -44.84 -4.34 30.44
C PHE A 87 -45.76 -3.88 29.31
N VAL A 88 -46.89 -3.30 29.66
CA VAL A 88 -47.92 -2.86 28.67
C VAL A 88 -47.38 -1.70 27.84
N GLY A 89 -47.36 -1.82 26.52
CA GLY A 89 -46.91 -0.75 25.60
C GLY A 89 -45.41 -0.69 25.40
N ALA A 90 -44.60 -1.57 26.02
CA ALA A 90 -43.13 -1.56 25.93
C ALA A 90 -42.62 -1.81 24.54
N GLU A 91 -43.40 -2.53 23.69
CA GLU A 91 -43.09 -2.81 22.28
C GLU A 91 -43.00 -1.54 21.43
N ASN A 92 -43.67 -0.45 21.86
CA ASN A 92 -43.68 0.84 21.18
C ASN A 92 -42.64 1.81 21.75
N ALA A 93 -41.96 1.48 22.83
CA ALA A 93 -40.98 2.35 23.45
C ALA A 93 -39.73 2.49 22.53
N VAL A 94 -39.19 3.70 22.46
CA VAL A 94 -37.95 3.97 21.71
C VAL A 94 -36.77 3.49 22.55
N VAL A 95 -35.84 2.77 21.92
CA VAL A 95 -34.56 2.44 22.59
C VAL A 95 -33.56 3.54 22.34
N GLU A 96 -33.02 4.11 23.40
CA GLU A 96 -31.95 5.08 23.37
C GLU A 96 -30.65 4.40 23.89
N ALA A 97 -29.59 4.40 23.07
CA ALA A 97 -28.26 4.00 23.53
C ALA A 97 -27.59 5.14 24.31
N PRO A 98 -26.68 4.83 25.27
CA PRO A 98 -26.00 5.86 26.07
C PRO A 98 -25.21 6.89 25.23
N ARG A 99 -24.82 6.48 24.03
CA ARG A 99 -24.13 7.29 23.02
C ARG A 99 -24.39 6.71 21.64
N THR A 100 -24.02 7.45 20.58
CA THR A 100 -24.12 6.96 19.22
C THR A 100 -23.02 5.96 18.94
N TYR A 101 -23.39 4.81 18.40
CA TYR A 101 -22.47 3.74 17.95
C TYR A 101 -22.75 3.46 16.48
N ASP A 102 -21.77 3.69 15.61
CA ASP A 102 -21.97 3.48 14.17
C ASP A 102 -21.93 1.98 13.79
N PHE A 103 -21.24 1.15 14.60
CA PHE A 103 -21.10 -0.28 14.36
C PHE A 103 -22.03 -1.16 15.21
N LEU A 104 -22.89 -0.56 16.02
CA LEU A 104 -23.87 -1.29 16.80
C LEU A 104 -25.26 -0.87 16.41
N THR A 105 -26.17 -1.84 16.21
CA THR A 105 -27.59 -1.60 16.03
C THR A 105 -28.33 -2.07 17.27
N VAL A 106 -29.05 -1.19 17.88
CA VAL A 106 -29.85 -1.47 19.08
C VAL A 106 -31.32 -1.54 18.67
N LYS A 107 -32.01 -2.62 19.06
CA LYS A 107 -33.41 -2.87 18.70
C LYS A 107 -34.24 -3.17 19.96
N ASN A 108 -35.47 -2.63 19.97
CA ASN A 108 -36.47 -3.02 20.94
C ASN A 108 -37.19 -4.32 20.47
N GLU A 109 -37.06 -5.35 21.26
CA GLU A 109 -37.77 -6.64 21.08
C GLU A 109 -38.64 -6.95 22.30
N SER A 110 -39.05 -5.92 23.02
CA SER A 110 -39.92 -6.06 24.19
C SER A 110 -41.33 -6.51 23.80
N ASN A 111 -41.99 -7.11 24.75
CA ASN A 111 -43.41 -7.45 24.66
C ASN A 111 -44.10 -7.27 26.04
N ALA A 112 -45.37 -7.53 26.14
CA ALA A 112 -46.14 -7.34 27.34
C ALA A 112 -45.61 -8.07 28.60
N ASN A 113 -44.76 -9.07 28.44
CA ASN A 113 -44.27 -9.90 29.54
C ASN A 113 -42.73 -9.80 29.71
N THR A 114 -42.03 -9.17 28.76
CA THR A 114 -40.58 -9.16 28.77
C THR A 114 -40.07 -7.84 28.18
N LEU A 115 -39.21 -7.16 28.92
CA LEU A 115 -38.37 -6.10 28.38
C LEU A 115 -37.13 -6.72 27.74
N LYS A 116 -36.94 -6.50 26.46
CA LYS A 116 -35.81 -7.03 25.71
C LYS A 116 -35.27 -6.01 24.75
N VAL A 117 -34.01 -5.67 24.91
CA VAL A 117 -33.24 -4.89 23.96
C VAL A 117 -32.16 -5.76 23.37
N THR A 118 -32.08 -5.84 22.07
CA THR A 118 -31.04 -6.61 21.37
C THR A 118 -30.03 -5.68 20.73
N VAL A 119 -28.77 -6.09 20.79
CA VAL A 119 -27.65 -5.38 20.16
C VAL A 119 -27.01 -6.29 19.14
N GLN A 120 -26.88 -5.78 17.93
CA GLN A 120 -26.26 -6.48 16.83
C GLN A 120 -25.08 -5.66 16.31
N LYS A 121 -23.92 -6.32 16.11
CA LYS A 121 -22.74 -5.69 15.54
C LYS A 121 -22.85 -5.64 14.02
N LYS A 122 -22.46 -4.52 13.42
CA LYS A 122 -22.14 -4.38 12.00
C LYS A 122 -20.66 -4.68 11.77
N ALA A 123 -20.33 -5.18 10.58
CA ALA A 123 -18.92 -5.38 10.19
C ALA A 123 -18.18 -4.05 10.11
N LEU A 124 -16.95 -3.99 10.61
CA LEU A 124 -16.08 -2.82 10.49
C LEU A 124 -15.81 -2.46 9.01
N ALA A 125 -15.82 -3.47 8.12
CA ALA A 125 -15.67 -3.28 6.69
C ALA A 125 -16.76 -2.40 6.04
N SER A 126 -17.90 -2.17 6.71
CA SER A 126 -18.92 -1.21 6.22
C SER A 126 -18.42 0.23 6.14
N ALA A 127 -17.36 0.59 6.89
CA ALA A 127 -16.74 1.91 6.86
C ALA A 127 -15.57 2.00 5.88
N ALA A 128 -15.12 0.90 5.28
CA ALA A 128 -14.00 0.86 4.35
C ALA A 128 -14.34 1.53 3.02
N THR A 129 -13.39 2.27 2.45
CA THR A 129 -13.52 2.97 1.18
C THR A 129 -12.70 2.32 0.06
N THR A 130 -11.70 1.51 0.41
CA THR A 130 -10.84 0.78 -0.52
C THR A 130 -10.83 -0.72 -0.20
N GLU A 131 -10.37 -1.54 -1.16
CA GLU A 131 -10.25 -2.99 -0.98
C GLU A 131 -9.24 -3.35 0.13
N ASN A 132 -8.13 -2.63 0.21
CA ASN A 132 -7.15 -2.82 1.27
C ASN A 132 -7.71 -2.44 2.65
N GLU A 133 -8.46 -1.33 2.75
CA GLU A 133 -9.15 -0.98 3.99
C GLU A 133 -10.18 -2.04 4.40
N ALA A 134 -10.95 -2.58 3.45
CA ALA A 134 -11.89 -3.66 3.73
C ALA A 134 -11.18 -4.93 4.23
N THR A 135 -10.01 -5.24 3.66
CA THR A 135 -9.18 -6.37 4.09
C THR A 135 -8.63 -6.15 5.51
N ILE A 136 -8.18 -4.95 5.83
CA ILE A 136 -7.73 -4.55 7.19
C ILE A 136 -8.90 -4.66 8.17
N ALA A 137 -10.07 -4.12 7.81
CA ALA A 137 -11.27 -4.14 8.64
C ALA A 137 -11.74 -5.57 8.96
N ASN A 138 -11.77 -6.45 7.96
CA ASN A 138 -12.11 -7.87 8.16
C ASN A 138 -11.08 -8.58 9.04
N THR A 139 -9.81 -8.21 8.93
CA THR A 139 -8.73 -8.75 9.79
C THR A 139 -8.87 -8.30 11.22
N LEU A 140 -9.27 -7.04 11.44
CA LEU A 140 -9.59 -6.50 12.77
C LEU A 140 -10.85 -7.17 13.33
N ASP A 141 -11.88 -7.40 12.51
CA ASP A 141 -13.08 -8.13 12.92
C ASP A 141 -12.80 -9.56 13.38
N ALA A 142 -11.76 -10.19 12.84
CA ALA A 142 -11.30 -11.51 13.27
C ALA A 142 -10.43 -11.44 14.54
N ALA A 143 -9.79 -10.30 14.82
CA ALA A 143 -8.89 -10.10 15.97
C ALA A 143 -9.64 -9.52 17.20
N THR A 144 -10.70 -10.18 17.64
CA THR A 144 -11.65 -9.68 18.66
C THR A 144 -11.03 -9.33 20.01
N ASN A 145 -9.89 -9.97 20.37
CA ASN A 145 -9.17 -9.69 21.61
C ASN A 145 -8.17 -8.52 21.50
N SER A 146 -8.04 -7.91 20.32
CA SER A 146 -7.19 -6.75 20.12
C SER A 146 -7.80 -5.49 20.75
N PRO A 147 -7.07 -4.72 21.58
CA PRO A 147 -7.50 -3.41 22.04
C PRO A 147 -7.91 -2.47 20.90
N ALA A 148 -7.25 -2.58 19.73
CA ALA A 148 -7.61 -1.81 18.54
C ALA A 148 -9.03 -2.14 18.07
N TYR A 149 -9.41 -3.42 18.00
CA TYR A 149 -10.77 -3.85 17.67
C TYR A 149 -11.80 -3.29 18.65
N GLN A 150 -11.54 -3.47 19.96
CA GLN A 150 -12.46 -3.02 21.00
C GLN A 150 -12.78 -1.53 20.91
N ASN A 151 -11.76 -0.71 20.70
CA ASN A 151 -11.92 0.73 20.54
C ASN A 151 -12.70 1.11 19.28
N LEU A 152 -12.54 0.34 18.19
CA LEU A 152 -13.22 0.64 16.93
C LEU A 152 -14.71 0.30 16.95
N VAL A 153 -15.09 -0.84 17.53
CA VAL A 153 -16.50 -1.25 17.63
C VAL A 153 -17.33 -0.26 18.43
N LEU A 154 -16.71 0.41 19.40
CA LEU A 154 -17.35 1.47 20.21
C LEU A 154 -17.20 2.86 19.61
N GLY A 155 -16.45 3.00 18.53
CA GLY A 155 -16.16 4.27 17.89
C GLY A 155 -17.17 4.62 16.80
N THR A 156 -16.82 5.66 16.06
CA THR A 156 -17.53 6.12 14.87
C THR A 156 -16.92 5.55 13.60
N GLU A 157 -17.65 5.61 12.48
CA GLU A 157 -17.09 5.27 11.16
C GLU A 157 -15.85 6.09 10.83
N GLU A 158 -15.80 7.35 11.23
CA GLU A 158 -14.63 8.22 11.04
C GLU A 158 -13.41 7.70 11.81
N ASN A 159 -13.59 7.29 13.06
CA ASN A 159 -12.52 6.68 13.85
C ASN A 159 -12.02 5.37 13.22
N ALA A 160 -12.91 4.58 12.64
CA ALA A 160 -12.56 3.36 11.95
C ALA A 160 -11.76 3.64 10.67
N ARG A 161 -12.18 4.61 9.84
CA ARG A 161 -11.44 5.04 8.64
C ARG A 161 -10.05 5.55 8.99
N GLN A 162 -9.93 6.36 10.03
CA GLN A 162 -8.62 6.82 10.51
C GLN A 162 -7.73 5.67 10.96
N ALA A 163 -8.28 4.66 11.64
CA ALA A 163 -7.53 3.47 12.04
C ALA A 163 -7.10 2.63 10.82
N PHE A 164 -7.96 2.48 9.81
CA PHE A 164 -7.62 1.79 8.57
C PHE A 164 -6.50 2.54 7.83
N ALA A 165 -6.59 3.86 7.73
CA ALA A 165 -5.54 4.68 7.12
C ALA A 165 -4.19 4.54 7.86
N ARG A 166 -4.19 4.47 9.20
CA ARG A 166 -2.98 4.23 10.00
C ARG A 166 -2.36 2.87 9.79
N LEU A 167 -3.17 1.85 9.49
CA LEU A 167 -2.75 0.50 9.18
C LEU A 167 -2.49 0.31 7.68
N SER A 168 -2.84 1.28 6.83
CA SER A 168 -2.60 1.23 5.40
C SER A 168 -1.12 1.12 5.10
N TYR A 169 -0.81 0.27 4.13
CA TYR A 169 0.53 0.03 3.60
C TYR A 169 0.66 0.51 2.14
N ASP A 170 -0.32 1.25 1.64
CA ASP A 170 -0.45 1.63 0.23
C ASP A 170 0.74 2.46 -0.28
N GLU A 171 1.26 3.38 0.54
CA GLU A 171 2.44 4.18 0.19
C GLU A 171 3.71 3.33 0.07
N ASP A 172 3.88 2.35 0.97
CA ASP A 172 5.02 1.44 0.91
C ASP A 172 4.91 0.47 -0.27
N LEU A 173 3.69 0.03 -0.63
CA LEU A 173 3.42 -0.75 -1.83
C LEU A 173 3.73 0.06 -3.10
N ALA A 174 3.33 1.33 -3.17
CA ALA A 174 3.66 2.24 -4.26
C ALA A 174 5.18 2.50 -4.36
N ALA A 175 5.88 2.68 -3.24
CA ALA A 175 7.32 2.83 -3.21
C ALA A 175 8.05 1.58 -3.73
N GLN A 176 7.58 0.39 -3.38
CA GLN A 176 8.09 -0.87 -3.94
C GLN A 176 7.89 -0.93 -5.46
N GLN A 177 6.75 -0.47 -5.96
CA GLN A 177 6.46 -0.37 -7.40
C GLN A 177 7.42 0.60 -8.11
N HIS A 178 7.69 1.77 -7.51
CA HIS A 178 8.68 2.72 -8.02
C HIS A 178 10.08 2.10 -8.10
N ASN A 179 10.48 1.28 -7.11
CA ASN A 179 11.76 0.57 -7.12
C ASN A 179 11.86 -0.46 -8.26
N VAL A 180 10.77 -1.15 -8.60
CA VAL A 180 10.70 -2.06 -9.76
C VAL A 180 10.90 -1.28 -11.07
N LEU A 181 10.19 -0.15 -11.24
CA LEU A 181 10.34 0.71 -12.43
C LEU A 181 11.74 1.32 -12.51
N ASN A 182 12.31 1.76 -11.39
CA ASN A 182 13.69 2.25 -11.36
C ASN A 182 14.69 1.17 -11.81
N SER A 183 14.48 -0.08 -11.42
CA SER A 183 15.31 -1.22 -11.87
C SER A 183 15.17 -1.47 -13.37
N LEU A 184 13.96 -1.28 -13.94
CA LEU A 184 13.73 -1.38 -15.38
C LEU A 184 14.45 -0.25 -16.15
N LEU A 185 14.32 1.00 -15.69
CA LEU A 185 14.99 2.16 -16.30
C LEU A 185 16.52 2.05 -16.18
N LEU A 186 17.03 1.59 -15.05
CA LEU A 186 18.45 1.33 -14.85
C LEU A 186 18.99 0.32 -15.86
N ARG A 187 18.26 -0.79 -16.09
CA ARG A 187 18.62 -1.77 -17.11
C ARG A 187 18.68 -1.16 -18.51
N GLN A 188 17.72 -0.31 -18.87
CA GLN A 188 17.70 0.37 -20.16
C GLN A 188 18.88 1.34 -20.35
N GLN A 189 19.33 2.02 -19.31
CA GLN A 189 20.53 2.87 -19.36
C GLN A 189 21.79 2.05 -19.73
N LEU A 190 21.87 0.82 -19.25
CA LEU A 190 22.98 -0.09 -19.54
C LEU A 190 22.91 -0.67 -20.96
N ALA A 191 21.74 -0.65 -21.58
CA ALA A 191 21.51 -1.12 -22.93
C ALA A 191 21.82 0.01 -23.92
N GLN A 192 23.08 0.16 -24.32
CA GLN A 192 23.47 1.15 -25.34
C GLN A 192 23.21 0.64 -26.75
N PRO A 193 22.77 1.52 -27.70
CA PRO A 193 22.64 1.14 -29.09
C PRO A 193 23.96 0.67 -29.68
N GLY A 194 23.92 -0.41 -30.45
CA GLY A 194 25.10 -0.96 -31.10
C GLY A 194 25.80 0.03 -32.07
N ALA A 195 25.03 0.97 -32.65
CA ALA A 195 25.57 2.05 -33.49
C ALA A 195 26.56 2.96 -32.75
N VAL A 196 26.37 3.20 -31.47
CA VAL A 196 27.27 4.01 -30.64
C VAL A 196 28.55 3.26 -30.30
N ARG A 197 28.45 1.95 -30.05
CA ARG A 197 29.60 1.09 -29.72
C ARG A 197 30.46 0.75 -30.91
N ALA A 198 29.88 0.73 -32.10
CA ALA A 198 30.63 0.41 -33.34
C ALA A 198 31.68 1.47 -33.70
N GLN A 199 31.68 2.64 -33.08
CA GLN A 199 32.65 3.72 -33.30
C GLN A 199 33.88 3.63 -32.39
N LEU A 200 33.90 2.64 -31.47
CA LEU A 200 34.97 2.48 -30.50
C LEU A 200 35.90 1.32 -30.93
N ASP A 201 37.14 1.63 -31.15
CA ASP A 201 38.21 0.66 -31.30
C ASP A 201 38.35 -0.21 -30.04
N ALA A 202 39.05 -1.34 -30.13
CA ALA A 202 39.38 -2.17 -28.97
C ALA A 202 40.04 -1.31 -27.87
N GLY A 203 39.52 -1.38 -26.67
CA GLY A 203 40.01 -0.56 -25.55
C GLY A 203 39.13 -0.61 -24.32
N THR A 204 39.51 0.14 -23.32
CA THR A 204 38.78 0.23 -22.07
C THR A 204 38.13 1.61 -21.98
N GLN A 205 36.92 1.65 -21.46
CA GLN A 205 36.18 2.87 -21.20
C GLN A 205 35.80 2.97 -19.74
N ILE A 206 35.98 4.12 -19.13
CA ILE A 206 35.43 4.46 -17.82
C ILE A 206 34.28 5.41 -18.05
N TRP A 207 33.16 5.17 -17.44
CA TRP A 207 31.99 6.04 -17.55
C TRP A 207 31.36 6.35 -16.18
N THR A 208 30.72 7.49 -16.11
CA THR A 208 29.88 7.87 -14.99
C THR A 208 28.54 8.37 -15.50
N SER A 209 27.46 8.00 -14.81
CA SER A 209 26.10 8.43 -15.15
C SER A 209 25.38 8.92 -13.92
N SER A 210 24.69 10.04 -14.08
CA SER A 210 23.78 10.62 -13.08
C SER A 210 22.38 10.69 -13.66
N THR A 211 21.39 10.28 -12.86
CA THR A 211 20.00 10.23 -13.31
C THR A 211 19.10 10.79 -12.22
N PHE A 212 18.16 11.64 -12.63
CA PHE A 212 17.08 12.10 -11.78
C PHE A 212 15.76 11.59 -12.35
N THR A 213 15.00 10.85 -11.54
CA THR A 213 13.72 10.26 -11.92
C THR A 213 12.63 10.79 -11.00
N HIS A 214 11.53 11.24 -11.59
CA HIS A 214 10.29 11.54 -10.88
C HIS A 214 9.28 10.42 -11.14
N PHE A 215 8.78 9.81 -10.06
CA PHE A 215 7.72 8.80 -10.09
C PHE A 215 6.42 9.40 -9.54
N SER A 216 5.30 9.00 -10.11
CA SER A 216 3.96 9.39 -9.68
C SER A 216 3.01 8.22 -9.80
N THR A 217 2.30 7.93 -8.71
CA THR A 217 1.10 7.08 -8.63
C THR A 217 0.01 7.88 -7.95
N ASP A 218 -1.22 7.33 -7.86
CA ASP A 218 -2.32 7.99 -7.14
C ASP A 218 -2.03 8.18 -5.65
N SER A 219 -1.26 7.25 -5.04
CA SER A 219 -0.98 7.23 -3.60
C SER A 219 0.38 7.80 -3.22
N LEU A 220 1.32 7.98 -4.16
CA LEU A 220 2.68 8.40 -3.84
C LEU A 220 3.36 9.14 -4.97
N SER A 221 4.00 10.28 -4.64
CA SER A 221 4.97 10.95 -5.50
C SER A 221 6.37 10.78 -4.92
N SER A 222 7.34 10.44 -5.76
CA SER A 222 8.72 10.25 -5.31
C SER A 222 9.75 10.69 -6.33
N HIS A 223 10.94 10.98 -5.85
CA HIS A 223 12.10 11.33 -6.65
C HIS A 223 13.24 10.37 -6.36
N ALA A 224 13.86 9.82 -7.41
CA ALA A 224 15.05 9.01 -7.30
C ALA A 224 16.23 9.74 -7.94
N TYR A 225 17.36 9.72 -7.26
CA TYR A 225 18.64 10.15 -7.79
C TYR A 225 19.58 8.93 -7.85
N ASN A 226 19.99 8.56 -9.06
CA ASN A 226 20.90 7.45 -9.28
C ASN A 226 22.26 7.98 -9.72
N GLN A 227 23.33 7.41 -9.17
CA GLN A 227 24.69 7.60 -9.62
C GLN A 227 25.34 6.26 -9.89
N LEU A 228 25.94 6.13 -11.07
CA LEU A 228 26.64 4.93 -11.51
C LEU A 228 28.04 5.31 -11.97
N VAL A 229 28.97 4.43 -11.72
CA VAL A 229 30.33 4.45 -12.29
C VAL A 229 30.62 3.05 -12.81
N GLY A 230 31.12 2.97 -14.02
CA GLY A 230 31.41 1.70 -14.64
C GLY A 230 32.66 1.70 -15.51
N ILE A 231 33.09 0.51 -15.81
CA ILE A 231 34.20 0.21 -16.73
C ILE A 231 33.65 -0.76 -17.77
N ASP A 232 33.78 -0.43 -19.03
CA ASP A 232 33.49 -1.30 -20.16
C ASP A 232 34.81 -1.64 -20.88
N ALA A 233 35.09 -2.92 -21.05
CA ALA A 233 36.24 -3.41 -21.80
C ALA A 233 35.77 -3.98 -23.15
N THR A 234 36.33 -3.46 -24.22
CA THR A 234 36.18 -4.01 -25.56
C THR A 234 37.35 -4.98 -25.81
N ILE A 235 37.10 -6.29 -25.73
CA ILE A 235 38.12 -7.31 -25.84
C ILE A 235 38.55 -7.46 -27.29
N ASP A 236 37.59 -7.45 -28.20
CA ASP A 236 37.78 -7.34 -29.64
C ASP A 236 36.59 -6.53 -30.22
N THR A 237 36.59 -6.23 -31.50
CA THR A 237 35.54 -5.44 -32.16
C THR A 237 34.12 -5.98 -31.96
N ASN A 238 34.00 -7.21 -31.46
CA ASN A 238 32.73 -7.91 -31.32
C ASN A 238 32.36 -8.26 -29.88
N LYS A 239 33.27 -8.18 -28.91
CA LYS A 239 33.04 -8.62 -27.51
C LYS A 239 33.25 -7.49 -26.53
N HIS A 240 32.24 -7.25 -25.74
CA HIS A 240 32.24 -6.20 -24.68
C HIS A 240 31.87 -6.82 -23.33
N LEU A 241 32.62 -6.44 -22.30
CA LEU A 241 32.35 -6.77 -20.92
C LEU A 241 32.24 -5.48 -20.14
N GLY A 242 31.24 -5.35 -19.27
CA GLY A 242 31.04 -4.18 -18.42
C GLY A 242 30.86 -4.58 -16.97
N VAL A 243 31.42 -3.78 -16.08
CA VAL A 243 31.16 -3.83 -14.64
C VAL A 243 30.82 -2.44 -14.16
N PHE A 244 29.87 -2.33 -13.24
CA PHE A 244 29.53 -1.05 -12.65
C PHE A 244 29.16 -1.19 -11.18
N VAL A 245 29.32 -0.10 -10.47
CA VAL A 245 28.80 0.13 -9.12
C VAL A 245 27.96 1.39 -9.12
N GLY A 246 27.00 1.49 -8.21
CA GLY A 246 26.22 2.69 -8.11
C GLY A 246 25.37 2.78 -6.86
N SER A 247 24.69 3.90 -6.74
CA SER A 247 23.78 4.14 -5.64
C SER A 247 22.50 4.82 -6.13
N THR A 248 21.41 4.54 -5.43
CA THR A 248 20.13 5.23 -5.57
C THR A 248 19.76 5.87 -4.24
N GLN A 249 19.29 7.09 -4.29
CA GLN A 249 18.62 7.77 -3.17
C GLN A 249 17.21 8.15 -3.63
N ASN A 250 16.19 7.61 -2.96
CA ASN A 250 14.80 7.97 -3.19
C ASN A 250 14.33 8.86 -2.06
N SER A 251 13.58 9.89 -2.40
CA SER A 251 12.80 10.68 -1.45
C SER A 251 11.33 10.64 -1.86
N HIS A 252 10.48 10.39 -0.88
CA HIS A 252 9.05 10.29 -1.06
C HIS A 252 8.40 11.41 -0.27
N LYS A 253 7.45 12.09 -0.88
CA LYS A 253 6.76 13.21 -0.26
C LYS A 253 5.25 13.04 -0.41
N ILE A 254 4.58 12.86 0.74
CA ILE A 254 3.16 13.14 0.88
C ILE A 254 3.05 14.19 2.00
N ASP A 255 2.69 13.81 3.21
CA ASP A 255 2.67 14.73 4.37
C ASP A 255 4.05 14.82 5.05
N ARG A 256 4.88 13.80 4.90
CA ARG A 256 6.22 13.70 5.48
C ARG A 256 7.21 13.19 4.43
N THR A 257 8.48 13.55 4.62
CA THR A 257 9.56 13.08 3.75
C THR A 257 10.20 11.83 4.32
N SER A 258 10.14 10.71 3.62
CA SER A 258 10.89 9.50 3.90
C SER A 258 12.00 9.29 2.86
N LYS A 259 13.04 8.56 3.23
CA LYS A 259 14.22 8.36 2.37
C LYS A 259 14.58 6.88 2.27
N ASP A 260 14.72 6.42 1.04
CA ASP A 260 15.28 5.11 0.74
C ASP A 260 16.67 5.27 0.13
N ARG A 261 17.53 4.28 0.33
CA ARG A 261 18.86 4.21 -0.27
C ARG A 261 19.13 2.80 -0.76
N ALA A 262 19.77 2.69 -1.90
CA ALA A 262 20.25 1.41 -2.40
C ALA A 262 21.65 1.53 -2.97
N VAL A 263 22.38 0.43 -2.95
CA VAL A 263 23.69 0.27 -3.61
C VAL A 263 23.53 -0.81 -4.67
N HIS A 264 24.15 -0.64 -5.82
CA HIS A 264 24.07 -1.51 -6.96
C HIS A 264 25.44 -2.01 -7.36
N LEU A 265 25.51 -3.26 -7.75
CA LEU A 265 26.65 -3.88 -8.44
C LEU A 265 26.11 -4.59 -9.67
N GLY A 266 26.72 -4.39 -10.81
CA GLY A 266 26.27 -5.07 -12.02
C GLY A 266 27.38 -5.46 -12.96
N LEU A 267 27.05 -6.48 -13.77
CA LEU A 267 27.91 -7.04 -14.82
C LEU A 267 27.09 -7.11 -16.10
N THR A 268 27.74 -6.84 -17.23
CA THR A 268 27.15 -6.99 -18.56
C THR A 268 28.15 -7.66 -19.49
N ALA A 269 27.64 -8.49 -20.39
CA ALA A 269 28.43 -9.06 -21.47
C ALA A 269 27.63 -8.95 -22.77
N GLU A 270 28.29 -8.62 -23.85
CA GLU A 270 27.73 -8.47 -25.19
C GLU A 270 28.65 -9.07 -26.22
N HIS A 271 28.07 -9.72 -27.21
CA HIS A 271 28.82 -10.25 -28.35
C HIS A 271 28.08 -9.94 -29.65
N ARG A 272 28.79 -9.40 -30.64
CA ARG A 272 28.23 -9.13 -31.95
C ARG A 272 28.53 -10.27 -32.92
N PHE A 273 27.48 -10.91 -33.41
CA PHE A 273 27.54 -11.91 -34.47
C PHE A 273 26.98 -11.31 -35.76
N ASN A 274 27.82 -10.74 -36.59
CA ASN A 274 27.40 -10.04 -37.79
C ASN A 274 26.33 -8.94 -37.50
N VAL A 275 25.06 -9.25 -37.76
CA VAL A 275 23.92 -8.34 -37.56
C VAL A 275 23.14 -8.60 -36.25
N LEU A 276 23.49 -9.65 -35.54
CA LEU A 276 22.84 -10.01 -34.27
C LEU A 276 23.77 -9.69 -33.10
N THR A 277 23.20 -9.11 -32.07
CA THR A 277 23.93 -8.70 -30.86
C THR A 277 23.18 -9.21 -29.62
N PRO A 278 23.49 -10.44 -29.15
CA PRO A 278 23.06 -10.89 -27.84
C PRO A 278 23.79 -10.12 -26.72
N LYS A 279 23.04 -9.80 -25.70
CA LYS A 279 23.50 -9.17 -24.47
C LYS A 279 22.91 -9.88 -23.27
N ILE A 280 23.73 -10.12 -22.26
CA ILE A 280 23.30 -10.62 -20.95
C ILE A 280 23.79 -9.67 -19.86
N GLY A 281 23.09 -9.66 -18.74
CA GLY A 281 23.53 -8.88 -17.58
C GLY A 281 22.95 -9.37 -16.28
N PHE A 282 23.59 -8.95 -15.21
CA PHE A 282 23.21 -9.21 -13.85
C PHE A 282 23.36 -7.93 -13.04
N ILE A 283 22.35 -7.61 -12.22
CA ILE A 283 22.37 -6.48 -11.28
C ILE A 283 21.95 -6.98 -9.92
N GLN A 284 22.80 -6.78 -8.93
CA GLN A 284 22.49 -6.99 -7.51
C GLN A 284 22.31 -5.63 -6.84
N SER A 285 21.21 -5.46 -6.13
CA SER A 285 20.91 -4.26 -5.38
C SER A 285 20.64 -4.58 -3.91
N TRP A 286 21.16 -3.76 -3.00
CA TRP A 286 20.90 -3.81 -1.55
C TRP A 286 20.28 -2.49 -1.14
N GLY A 287 19.06 -2.54 -0.64
CA GLY A 287 18.28 -1.39 -0.25
C GLY A 287 18.07 -1.29 1.25
N LYS A 288 17.93 -0.06 1.72
CA LYS A 288 17.46 0.30 3.06
C LYS A 288 16.30 1.28 2.89
N HIS A 289 15.15 0.89 3.39
CA HIS A 289 13.89 1.60 3.24
C HIS A 289 13.39 2.10 4.58
N GLU A 290 12.86 3.30 4.61
CA GLU A 290 12.16 3.85 5.76
C GLU A 290 10.67 3.60 5.58
N GLN A 291 10.05 2.87 6.52
CA GLN A 291 8.63 2.54 6.47
C GLN A 291 7.77 3.79 6.62
N ARG A 292 6.70 3.88 5.82
CA ARG A 292 5.80 5.04 5.72
C ARG A 292 4.50 4.80 6.47
N ALA A 293 4.02 3.55 6.46
CA ALA A 293 2.83 3.18 7.22
C ALA A 293 2.93 3.67 8.67
N GLU A 294 1.89 4.34 9.18
CA GLU A 294 1.94 5.05 10.47
C GLU A 294 2.35 4.13 11.63
N PHE A 295 1.87 2.88 11.62
CA PHE A 295 2.22 1.89 12.66
C PHE A 295 3.72 1.56 12.71
N ALA A 296 4.45 1.68 11.59
CA ALA A 296 5.86 1.36 11.47
C ALA A 296 6.73 2.57 11.09
N GLN A 297 6.17 3.78 11.17
CA GLN A 297 6.82 4.99 10.71
C GLN A 297 8.22 5.18 11.29
N GLY A 298 9.17 5.51 10.40
CA GLY A 298 10.58 5.73 10.71
C GLY A 298 11.40 4.46 10.97
N VAL A 299 10.75 3.27 11.01
CA VAL A 299 11.47 2.01 11.11
C VAL A 299 12.17 1.73 9.78
N LYS A 300 13.44 1.35 9.85
CA LYS A 300 14.25 1.04 8.66
C LYS A 300 14.28 -0.46 8.42
N THR A 301 13.86 -0.86 7.23
CA THR A 301 13.90 -2.24 6.76
C THR A 301 14.90 -2.40 5.62
N HIS A 302 15.21 -3.63 5.25
CA HIS A 302 16.17 -3.94 4.22
C HIS A 302 15.50 -4.66 3.06
N SER A 303 15.99 -4.40 1.85
CA SER A 303 15.61 -5.14 0.65
C SER A 303 16.83 -5.63 -0.11
N GLN A 304 16.63 -6.67 -0.90
CA GLN A 304 17.58 -7.16 -1.87
C GLN A 304 16.85 -7.39 -3.18
N THR A 305 17.46 -6.96 -4.29
CA THR A 305 16.92 -7.21 -5.64
C THR A 305 18.02 -7.81 -6.50
N GLN A 306 17.73 -8.95 -7.08
CA GLN A 306 18.57 -9.59 -8.12
C GLN A 306 17.83 -9.47 -9.45
N ASN A 307 18.50 -8.95 -10.46
CA ASN A 307 17.94 -8.82 -11.81
C ASN A 307 18.91 -9.47 -12.81
N ILE A 308 18.46 -10.55 -13.44
CA ILE A 308 19.17 -11.21 -14.54
C ILE A 308 18.41 -10.91 -15.81
N PHE A 309 19.09 -10.49 -16.86
CA PHE A 309 18.46 -10.19 -18.13
C PHE A 309 19.25 -10.70 -19.31
N ALA A 310 18.52 -11.00 -20.39
CA ALA A 310 19.05 -11.31 -21.69
C ALA A 310 18.29 -10.48 -22.74
N GLU A 311 19.01 -10.02 -23.76
CA GLU A 311 18.48 -9.23 -24.86
C GLU A 311 19.14 -9.67 -26.16
N LEU A 312 18.39 -9.73 -27.24
CA LEU A 312 18.88 -9.92 -28.60
C LEU A 312 18.47 -8.73 -29.44
N ALA A 313 19.45 -8.04 -29.99
CA ALA A 313 19.25 -6.91 -30.89
C ALA A 313 19.67 -7.27 -32.32
N TYR A 314 18.98 -6.66 -33.30
CA TYR A 314 19.31 -6.80 -34.73
C TYR A 314 19.84 -5.45 -35.23
N THR A 315 21.11 -5.41 -35.63
CA THR A 315 21.85 -4.20 -36.03
C THR A 315 21.98 -4.04 -37.56
N GLY A 316 21.24 -4.84 -38.32
CA GLY A 316 21.33 -4.88 -39.79
C GLY A 316 20.54 -3.77 -40.52
N LEU A 317 19.60 -3.06 -39.82
CA LEU A 317 18.82 -2.01 -40.45
C LEU A 317 19.57 -0.68 -40.39
N LYS A 318 20.43 -0.42 -41.40
CA LYS A 318 21.26 0.78 -41.50
C LYS A 318 21.03 1.45 -42.86
N GLY A 319 20.79 2.76 -42.83
CA GLY A 319 20.88 3.65 -43.97
C GLY A 319 22.15 4.50 -43.92
N GLU A 320 22.31 5.41 -44.86
CA GLU A 320 23.46 6.29 -44.94
C GLU A 320 23.52 7.26 -43.71
N HIS A 321 22.36 7.74 -43.24
CA HIS A 321 22.23 8.73 -42.17
C HIS A 321 21.42 8.26 -40.98
N PHE A 322 21.05 6.98 -40.87
CA PHE A 322 20.29 6.46 -39.76
C PHE A 322 20.58 4.95 -39.53
N ALA A 323 20.31 4.49 -38.31
CA ALA A 323 20.18 3.07 -38.01
C ALA A 323 18.95 2.84 -37.13
N ILE A 324 18.31 1.69 -37.30
CA ILE A 324 17.23 1.25 -36.43
C ILE A 324 17.62 -0.13 -35.90
N GLU A 325 17.59 -0.30 -34.59
CA GLU A 325 17.94 -1.53 -33.89
C GLU A 325 16.69 -2.09 -33.20
N PRO A 326 15.93 -2.99 -33.85
CA PRO A 326 14.91 -3.77 -33.16
C PRO A 326 15.56 -4.72 -32.15
N TYR A 327 14.91 -4.89 -31.01
CA TYR A 327 15.38 -5.83 -30.00
C TYR A 327 14.24 -6.55 -29.27
N ALA A 328 14.53 -7.70 -28.73
CA ALA A 328 13.67 -8.43 -27.81
C ALA A 328 14.49 -8.91 -26.62
N GLY A 329 13.86 -8.97 -25.46
CA GLY A 329 14.57 -9.37 -24.25
C GLY A 329 13.65 -9.97 -23.20
N VAL A 330 14.30 -10.63 -22.24
CA VAL A 330 13.65 -11.17 -21.04
C VAL A 330 14.48 -10.79 -19.82
N SER A 331 13.82 -10.50 -18.71
CA SER A 331 14.48 -10.35 -17.41
C SER A 331 13.72 -11.08 -16.33
N TYR A 332 14.47 -11.58 -15.35
CA TYR A 332 13.98 -12.15 -14.11
C TYR A 332 14.48 -11.31 -12.96
N MET A 333 13.55 -10.82 -12.14
CA MET A 333 13.87 -10.07 -10.93
C MET A 333 13.38 -10.85 -9.72
N HIS A 334 14.30 -11.12 -8.78
CA HIS A 334 13.98 -11.66 -7.47
C HIS A 334 14.13 -10.56 -6.42
N ILE A 335 13.05 -10.22 -5.72
CA ILE A 335 12.99 -9.13 -4.75
C ILE A 335 12.67 -9.71 -3.38
N LYS A 336 13.48 -9.38 -2.39
CA LYS A 336 13.27 -9.71 -0.97
C LYS A 336 13.10 -8.43 -0.17
N ASN A 337 11.99 -8.28 0.52
CA ASN A 337 11.73 -7.19 1.44
C ASN A 337 11.60 -7.75 2.84
N LYS A 338 12.35 -7.19 3.80
CA LYS A 338 12.25 -7.55 5.22
C LYS A 338 11.06 -6.85 5.84
N GLY A 339 10.30 -7.61 6.61
CA GLY A 339 9.18 -7.12 7.38
C GLY A 339 9.60 -6.36 8.64
N VAL A 340 8.61 -5.96 9.42
CA VAL A 340 8.77 -5.23 10.67
C VAL A 340 7.68 -5.63 11.66
N THR A 341 8.02 -5.66 12.95
CA THR A 341 7.05 -5.85 14.03
C THR A 341 7.09 -4.64 14.94
N LYS A 342 5.93 -4.07 15.24
CA LYS A 342 5.78 -2.96 16.19
C LYS A 342 4.44 -3.07 16.92
N GLY A 343 4.50 -3.30 18.24
CA GLY A 343 3.30 -3.54 19.04
C GLY A 343 2.57 -4.82 18.60
N GLU A 344 1.28 -4.70 18.40
CA GLU A 344 0.40 -5.80 17.96
C GLU A 344 0.45 -6.05 16.44
N VAL A 345 1.13 -5.19 15.69
CA VAL A 345 1.13 -5.22 14.23
C VAL A 345 2.46 -5.74 13.71
N GLN A 346 2.41 -6.73 12.84
CA GLN A 346 3.56 -7.30 12.15
C GLN A 346 3.36 -7.27 10.65
N LEU A 347 4.27 -6.61 9.93
CA LEU A 347 4.44 -6.80 8.51
C LEU A 347 5.37 -7.98 8.28
N LYS A 348 4.95 -8.98 7.52
CA LYS A 348 5.78 -10.16 7.19
C LYS A 348 6.86 -9.83 6.16
N ASP A 349 7.93 -10.63 6.16
CA ASP A 349 8.88 -10.66 5.04
C ASP A 349 8.13 -10.99 3.74
N ASN A 350 8.50 -10.31 2.66
CA ASN A 350 7.91 -10.52 1.34
C ASN A 350 8.99 -10.85 0.31
N ASN A 351 8.79 -11.94 -0.43
CA ASN A 351 9.64 -12.35 -1.54
C ASN A 351 8.80 -12.39 -2.82
N ARG A 352 9.29 -11.75 -3.88
CA ARG A 352 8.57 -11.64 -5.16
C ARG A 352 9.49 -12.03 -6.31
N ASP A 353 8.89 -12.68 -7.29
CA ASP A 353 9.54 -13.07 -8.54
C ASP A 353 8.83 -12.41 -9.73
N LEU A 354 9.53 -11.58 -10.47
CA LEU A 354 9.03 -10.91 -11.65
C LEU A 354 9.70 -11.44 -12.90
N ILE A 355 8.92 -11.82 -13.89
CA ILE A 355 9.40 -12.12 -15.25
C ILE A 355 8.88 -11.02 -16.15
N VAL A 356 9.79 -10.37 -16.88
CA VAL A 356 9.46 -9.27 -17.79
C VAL A 356 9.99 -9.60 -19.18
N THR A 357 9.09 -9.67 -20.15
CA THR A 357 9.46 -9.71 -21.57
C THR A 357 9.39 -8.30 -22.16
N SER A 358 10.31 -8.00 -23.07
CA SER A 358 10.46 -6.70 -23.68
C SER A 358 10.63 -6.83 -25.18
N VAL A 359 9.97 -5.93 -25.94
CA VAL A 359 10.24 -5.73 -27.36
C VAL A 359 10.35 -4.24 -27.63
N GLY A 360 11.30 -3.82 -28.45
CA GLY A 360 11.53 -2.41 -28.66
C GLY A 360 12.34 -2.10 -29.91
N LEU A 361 12.51 -0.81 -30.16
CA LEU A 361 13.25 -0.22 -31.27
C LEU A 361 14.17 0.87 -30.75
N ARG A 362 15.43 0.88 -31.24
CA ARG A 362 16.41 1.94 -30.96
C ARG A 362 16.83 2.60 -32.26
N PRO A 363 16.15 3.70 -32.68
CA PRO A 363 16.63 4.52 -33.77
C PRO A 363 17.86 5.35 -33.35
N SER A 364 18.77 5.57 -34.29
CA SER A 364 19.93 6.44 -34.10
C SER A 364 20.22 7.23 -35.39
N ILE A 365 20.55 8.51 -35.27
CA ILE A 365 20.82 9.42 -36.36
C ILE A 365 22.17 10.11 -36.09
N PRO A 366 23.27 9.69 -36.74
CA PRO A 366 24.56 10.34 -36.64
C PRO A 366 24.58 11.62 -37.50
N PHE A 367 25.17 12.69 -36.99
CA PHE A 367 25.40 13.93 -37.70
C PHE A 367 26.59 14.67 -37.10
N ALA A 368 27.06 15.76 -37.74
CA ALA A 368 28.17 16.55 -37.22
C ALA A 368 27.85 18.04 -37.26
N ILE A 369 28.27 18.76 -36.23
CA ILE A 369 28.18 20.23 -36.17
C ILE A 369 29.53 20.79 -35.68
N GLY A 370 30.12 21.71 -36.48
CA GLY A 370 31.36 22.38 -36.09
C GLY A 370 32.55 21.43 -35.79
N GLY A 371 32.58 20.26 -36.43
CA GLY A 371 33.61 19.25 -36.24
C GLY A 371 33.34 18.29 -35.07
N VAL A 372 32.30 18.50 -34.25
CA VAL A 372 31.86 17.59 -33.19
C VAL A 372 30.92 16.55 -33.81
N GLN A 373 31.23 15.27 -33.58
CA GLN A 373 30.34 14.15 -33.96
C GLN A 373 29.21 14.04 -32.95
N LEU A 374 27.99 14.07 -33.46
CA LEU A 374 26.76 13.97 -32.66
C LEU A 374 25.97 12.74 -33.08
N ASN A 375 25.22 12.18 -32.13
CA ASN A 375 24.30 11.09 -32.41
C ASN A 375 22.98 11.30 -31.62
N LEU A 376 21.88 11.46 -32.35
CA LEU A 376 20.55 11.48 -31.77
C LEU A 376 20.07 10.06 -31.59
N LEU A 377 19.75 9.68 -30.37
CA LEU A 377 19.37 8.33 -29.97
C LEU A 377 17.92 8.31 -29.53
N GLY A 378 17.17 7.32 -29.96
CA GLY A 378 15.82 7.03 -29.47
C GLY A 378 15.75 5.63 -28.85
N ASP A 379 14.78 5.40 -27.99
CA ASP A 379 14.39 4.08 -27.49
C ASP A 379 12.87 4.08 -27.26
N VAL A 380 12.17 3.10 -27.82
CA VAL A 380 10.76 2.86 -27.53
C VAL A 380 10.58 1.38 -27.31
N ALA A 381 10.01 0.98 -26.18
CA ALA A 381 9.79 -0.41 -25.88
C ALA A 381 8.48 -0.66 -25.11
N TYR A 382 7.96 -1.84 -25.33
CA TYR A 382 6.86 -2.43 -24.59
C TYR A 382 7.39 -3.55 -23.71
N HIS A 383 7.01 -3.49 -22.42
CA HIS A 383 7.39 -4.45 -21.38
C HIS A 383 6.15 -5.11 -20.82
N ARG A 384 6.12 -6.42 -20.78
CA ARG A 384 5.05 -7.20 -20.17
C ARG A 384 5.55 -7.95 -18.94
N PHE A 385 4.95 -7.69 -17.82
CA PHE A 385 5.16 -8.39 -16.56
C PHE A 385 4.24 -9.61 -16.50
N HIS A 386 4.76 -10.79 -16.20
CA HIS A 386 4.03 -12.05 -16.26
C HIS A 386 3.68 -12.60 -14.87
N LYS A 387 4.58 -12.53 -13.91
CA LYS A 387 4.41 -13.09 -12.58
C LYS A 387 4.51 -11.98 -11.52
N ASP A 388 3.78 -12.13 -10.42
CA ASP A 388 3.78 -11.23 -9.25
C ASP A 388 3.69 -9.73 -9.63
N LYS A 389 2.75 -9.42 -10.53
CA LYS A 389 2.60 -8.10 -11.17
C LYS A 389 2.32 -6.97 -10.18
N ALA A 390 1.49 -7.25 -9.17
CA ALA A 390 1.19 -6.31 -8.09
C ALA A 390 2.25 -6.41 -6.99
N THR A 391 2.52 -5.30 -6.33
CA THR A 391 3.22 -5.32 -5.04
C THR A 391 2.28 -5.86 -3.98
N GLU A 392 2.79 -6.59 -3.01
CA GLU A 392 1.99 -7.16 -1.93
C GLU A 392 2.66 -6.96 -0.57
N GLY A 393 1.85 -6.96 0.48
CA GLY A 393 2.29 -6.93 1.86
C GLY A 393 1.32 -7.75 2.71
N SER A 394 1.82 -8.55 3.64
CA SER A 394 0.99 -9.31 4.57
C SER A 394 1.12 -8.72 5.96
N LEU A 395 0.03 -8.14 6.44
CA LEU A 395 -0.09 -7.54 7.76
C LEU A 395 -0.74 -8.53 8.71
N VAL A 396 -0.12 -8.78 9.85
CA VAL A 396 -0.68 -9.62 10.92
C VAL A 396 -1.01 -8.73 12.11
N ILE A 397 -2.22 -8.88 12.64
CA ILE A 397 -2.69 -8.11 13.79
C ILE A 397 -2.91 -9.05 14.95
N ASN A 398 -2.24 -8.80 16.08
CA ASN A 398 -2.33 -9.55 17.33
C ASN A 398 -2.18 -11.09 17.18
N ASN A 399 -1.41 -11.52 16.17
CA ASN A 399 -1.22 -12.95 15.81
C ASN A 399 -2.52 -13.71 15.47
N GLN A 400 -3.65 -13.03 15.26
CA GLN A 400 -4.95 -13.66 15.02
C GLN A 400 -5.46 -13.52 13.59
N GLY A 401 -5.16 -12.41 12.93
CA GLY A 401 -5.62 -12.14 11.57
C GLY A 401 -4.49 -11.81 10.62
N VAL A 402 -4.66 -12.12 9.33
CA VAL A 402 -3.71 -11.77 8.26
C VAL A 402 -4.44 -10.99 7.19
N ALA A 403 -4.04 -9.72 6.99
CA ALA A 403 -4.46 -8.90 5.88
C ALA A 403 -3.42 -8.99 4.75
N ASN A 404 -3.80 -9.53 3.60
CA ASN A 404 -2.99 -9.46 2.40
C ASN A 404 -3.38 -8.21 1.62
N LEU A 405 -2.46 -7.26 1.54
CA LEU A 405 -2.64 -5.96 0.92
C LEU A 405 -1.94 -5.95 -0.43
N TYR A 406 -2.57 -5.35 -1.43
CA TYR A 406 -2.06 -5.33 -2.79
C TYR A 406 -1.93 -3.91 -3.30
N GLY A 407 -0.79 -3.61 -3.94
CA GLY A 407 -0.58 -2.40 -4.73
C GLY A 407 -1.13 -2.55 -6.14
N LYS A 408 -0.98 -1.49 -6.94
CA LYS A 408 -1.38 -1.50 -8.36
C LYS A 408 -0.55 -2.48 -9.19
N GLU A 409 -1.15 -3.07 -10.22
CA GLU A 409 -0.46 -4.00 -11.13
C GLU A 409 0.46 -3.27 -12.12
N LEU A 410 1.67 -3.81 -12.31
CA LEU A 410 2.59 -3.42 -13.39
C LEU A 410 2.45 -4.34 -14.61
N LYS A 411 1.25 -4.64 -15.06
CA LYS A 411 1.02 -5.64 -16.12
C LYS A 411 1.72 -5.29 -17.44
N ASN A 412 1.56 -4.07 -17.89
CA ASN A 412 2.09 -3.56 -19.15
C ASN A 412 2.74 -2.19 -18.88
N VAL A 413 3.96 -2.01 -19.35
CA VAL A 413 4.71 -0.76 -19.25
C VAL A 413 5.25 -0.40 -20.63
N VAL A 414 5.03 0.83 -21.04
CA VAL A 414 5.67 1.41 -22.24
C VAL A 414 6.80 2.31 -21.77
N THR A 415 8.00 2.12 -22.32
CA THR A 415 9.10 3.06 -22.12
C THR A 415 9.40 3.82 -23.40
N THR A 416 9.82 5.05 -23.25
CA THR A 416 10.28 5.90 -24.35
C THR A 416 11.50 6.67 -23.90
N GLY A 417 12.41 6.96 -24.81
CA GLY A 417 13.61 7.73 -24.53
C GLY A 417 14.11 8.48 -25.75
N VAL A 418 14.76 9.60 -25.47
CA VAL A 418 15.53 10.36 -26.45
C VAL A 418 16.82 10.84 -25.77
N ALA A 419 17.94 10.78 -26.47
CA ALA A 419 19.21 11.28 -25.97
C ALA A 419 20.04 11.88 -27.09
N LEU A 420 20.86 12.85 -26.74
CA LEU A 420 21.90 13.39 -27.59
C LEU A 420 23.26 12.98 -27.03
N GLN A 421 24.06 12.32 -27.84
CA GLN A 421 25.45 11.98 -27.54
C GLN A 421 26.37 12.86 -28.36
N ALA A 422 27.38 13.43 -27.75
CA ALA A 422 28.43 14.23 -28.39
C ALA A 422 29.80 13.58 -28.14
N GLN A 423 30.59 13.39 -29.19
CA GLN A 423 31.98 12.98 -29.13
C GLN A 423 32.86 14.23 -29.30
N PHE A 424 33.38 14.76 -28.20
CA PHE A 424 34.18 15.97 -28.19
C PHE A 424 35.63 15.76 -28.64
N THR A 425 36.20 14.64 -28.24
CA THR A 425 37.53 14.17 -28.61
C THR A 425 37.51 12.66 -28.82
N PRO A 426 38.55 12.05 -29.40
CA PRO A 426 38.60 10.59 -29.52
C PRO A 426 38.45 9.84 -28.19
N VAL A 427 38.78 10.50 -27.08
CA VAL A 427 38.76 9.89 -25.73
C VAL A 427 37.59 10.35 -24.87
N LEU A 428 36.86 11.42 -25.21
CA LEU A 428 35.80 12.00 -24.37
C LEU A 428 34.46 12.09 -25.11
N SER A 429 33.46 11.48 -24.57
CA SER A 429 32.07 11.67 -24.99
C SER A 429 31.14 11.99 -23.82
N MET A 430 30.04 12.64 -24.13
CA MET A 430 28.96 12.97 -23.22
C MET A 430 27.62 12.58 -23.84
N LYS A 431 26.72 12.07 -23.03
CA LYS A 431 25.33 11.80 -23.41
C LYS A 431 24.41 12.47 -22.43
N VAL A 432 23.38 13.18 -22.93
CA VAL A 432 22.29 13.73 -22.14
C VAL A 432 20.98 13.23 -22.73
N GLY A 433 20.06 12.78 -21.90
CA GLY A 433 18.83 12.20 -22.37
C GLY A 433 17.66 12.32 -21.41
N TYR A 434 16.51 12.02 -21.95
CA TYR A 434 15.25 11.85 -21.25
C TYR A 434 14.73 10.44 -21.49
N GLN A 435 14.15 9.82 -20.46
CA GLN A 435 13.41 8.55 -20.53
C GLN A 435 12.12 8.65 -19.75
N GLY A 436 11.08 7.98 -20.24
CA GLY A 436 9.82 7.81 -19.53
C GLY A 436 9.44 6.33 -19.44
N ALA A 437 8.75 5.97 -18.39
CA ALA A 437 8.10 4.67 -18.24
C ALA A 437 6.66 4.88 -17.76
N TYR A 438 5.71 4.32 -18.48
CA TYR A 438 4.29 4.61 -18.32
C TYR A 438 3.47 3.32 -18.30
N ASN A 439 2.58 3.23 -17.33
CA ASN A 439 1.46 2.31 -17.36
C ASN A 439 0.18 3.05 -16.98
N HIS A 440 -0.93 2.33 -16.75
CA HIS A 440 -2.20 2.94 -16.41
C HIS A 440 -2.14 3.79 -15.12
N ASP A 441 -1.48 3.28 -14.08
CA ASP A 441 -1.52 3.84 -12.72
C ASP A 441 -0.20 4.52 -12.30
N THR A 442 0.88 4.35 -13.06
CA THR A 442 2.21 4.83 -12.68
C THR A 442 2.93 5.50 -13.83
N LYS A 443 3.56 6.62 -13.54
CA LYS A 443 4.40 7.38 -14.47
C LYS A 443 5.78 7.58 -13.86
N ALA A 444 6.81 7.37 -14.67
CA ALA A 444 8.19 7.72 -14.32
C ALA A 444 8.78 8.59 -15.43
N ASN A 445 9.37 9.71 -15.05
CA ASN A 445 10.04 10.63 -15.95
C ASN A 445 11.48 10.81 -15.46
N ASN A 446 12.44 10.59 -16.33
CA ASN A 446 13.84 10.48 -16.02
C ASN A 446 14.68 11.39 -16.92
N VAL A 447 15.56 12.17 -16.33
CA VAL A 447 16.62 12.91 -17.04
C VAL A 447 17.95 12.32 -16.64
N ASN A 448 18.82 12.05 -17.62
CA ASN A 448 20.12 11.45 -17.37
C ASN A 448 21.25 12.22 -18.09
N ALA A 449 22.43 12.17 -17.49
CA ALA A 449 23.68 12.61 -18.09
C ALA A 449 24.76 11.56 -17.86
N GLU A 450 25.55 11.27 -18.86
CA GLU A 450 26.65 10.31 -18.83
C GLU A 450 27.92 10.94 -19.44
N LEU A 451 29.04 10.73 -18.76
CA LEU A 451 30.37 11.05 -19.27
C LEU A 451 31.13 9.77 -19.47
N ARG A 452 31.89 9.68 -20.57
CA ARG A 452 32.64 8.48 -20.96
C ARG A 452 34.03 8.86 -21.43
N PHE A 453 35.03 8.17 -20.89
CA PHE A 453 36.44 8.28 -21.24
C PHE A 453 36.94 6.97 -21.81
N SER A 454 37.57 7.01 -22.96
CA SER A 454 38.16 5.87 -23.66
C SER A 454 39.68 5.90 -23.61
N PHE A 455 40.31 4.74 -23.43
CA PHE A 455 41.76 4.58 -23.34
C PHE A 455 42.27 3.52 -24.32
#